data_dcd3e041cc8fe19d1b57be599a36509e
#
_entry.id   dcd3e041cc8fe19d1b57be599a36509e
#
_cell.length_a   1.000
_cell.length_b   1.000
_cell.length_c   1.000
_cell.angle_alpha   90.00
_cell.angle_beta   90.00
_cell.angle_gamma   90.00
#
_symmetry.space_group_name_H-M   'P 1'
#
loop_
_entity.id
_entity.type
_entity.pdbx_description
1 polymer ?
#
loop_
_entity_poly.entity_id
_entity_poly.type
_entity_poly.pdbx_seq_one_letter_code
_entity_poly.pdbx_strand_id
1 'polypeptide(L)'
;MAKYLITYSGMGHPDPAQMEAARAAFGAWLQTVGSAVTDPGSPVNYLGEVSTGDPAPRADFSGYTIIEAASEEAAREILSGHPFIARGGTLQINECL
;
A
#
# COMPACT_ATOMS: atom_id res chain seq x y z
N MET A 1 7.18 -11.79 -14.48
CA MET A 1 6.58 -10.52 -14.07
C MET A 1 7.34 -9.94 -12.90
N ALA A 2 7.34 -8.62 -12.78
CA ALA A 2 8.01 -7.96 -11.66
C ALA A 2 7.08 -7.87 -10.46
N LYS A 3 7.68 -7.84 -9.26
CA LYS A 3 6.96 -7.56 -8.02
C LYS A 3 7.16 -6.11 -7.63
N TYR A 4 6.13 -5.54 -7.07
CA TYR A 4 6.16 -4.14 -6.63
C TYR A 4 5.68 -4.05 -5.20
N LEU A 5 6.44 -3.33 -4.39
CA LEU A 5 6.05 -2.97 -3.03
C LEU A 5 5.28 -1.66 -3.09
N ILE A 6 4.04 -1.70 -2.67
CA ILE A 6 3.17 -0.54 -2.68
C ILE A 6 3.06 -0.04 -1.25
N THR A 7 3.38 1.24 -1.02
CA THR A 7 3.26 1.85 0.29
C THR A 7 2.17 2.90 0.30
N TYR A 8 1.48 3.03 1.42
CA TYR A 8 0.33 3.88 1.60
C TYR A 8 0.75 5.14 2.35
N SER A 9 0.65 6.29 1.70
CA SER A 9 1.13 7.56 2.23
C SER A 9 0.06 8.65 2.14
N GLY A 10 0.24 9.71 2.92
CA GLY A 10 -0.63 10.88 2.86
C GLY A 10 -1.87 10.79 3.74
N MET A 11 -2.16 9.64 4.33
CA MET A 11 -3.26 9.45 5.28
C MET A 11 -2.84 8.47 6.35
N GLY A 12 -3.33 8.71 7.57
CA GLY A 12 -3.20 7.76 8.66
C GLY A 12 -4.22 6.64 8.55
N HIS A 13 -4.34 5.84 9.61
CA HIS A 13 -5.31 4.77 9.67
C HIS A 13 -6.74 5.35 9.80
N PRO A 14 -7.76 4.65 9.27
CA PRO A 14 -9.15 5.05 9.50
C PRO A 14 -9.46 5.02 11.00
N ASP A 15 -10.37 5.88 11.45
CA ASP A 15 -10.84 5.78 12.81
C ASP A 15 -11.72 4.53 12.99
N PRO A 16 -11.99 4.10 14.23
CA PRO A 16 -12.77 2.88 14.46
C PRO A 16 -14.13 2.87 13.78
N ALA A 17 -14.78 4.03 13.63
CA ALA A 17 -16.08 4.11 12.99
C ALA A 17 -16.01 3.84 11.49
N GLN A 18 -14.86 4.08 10.85
CA GLN A 18 -14.67 3.92 9.41
C GLN A 18 -13.94 2.62 9.05
N MET A 19 -13.39 1.93 10.04
CA MET A 19 -12.51 0.77 9.82
C MET A 19 -13.21 -0.35 9.06
N GLU A 20 -14.47 -0.63 9.40
CA GLU A 20 -15.23 -1.70 8.75
C GLU A 20 -15.48 -1.40 7.27
N ALA A 21 -15.87 -0.16 6.97
CA ALA A 21 -16.09 0.26 5.58
C ALA A 21 -14.78 0.22 4.79
N ALA A 22 -13.67 0.62 5.40
CA ALA A 22 -12.36 0.56 4.76
C ALA A 22 -11.94 -0.87 4.45
N ARG A 23 -12.17 -1.81 5.37
CA ARG A 23 -11.88 -3.22 5.15
C ARG A 23 -12.74 -3.81 4.04
N ALA A 24 -14.03 -3.48 4.02
CA ALA A 24 -14.93 -3.97 2.99
C ALA A 24 -14.51 -3.46 1.61
N ALA A 25 -14.15 -2.18 1.50
CA ALA A 25 -13.70 -1.59 0.25
C ALA A 25 -12.39 -2.24 -0.23
N PHE A 26 -11.45 -2.49 0.67
CA PHE A 26 -10.20 -3.16 0.36
C PHE A 26 -10.45 -4.59 -0.12
N GLY A 27 -11.32 -5.33 0.58
CA GLY A 27 -11.68 -6.69 0.18
C GLY A 27 -12.32 -6.75 -1.20
N ALA A 28 -13.17 -5.78 -1.54
CA ALA A 28 -13.76 -5.70 -2.86
C ALA A 28 -12.71 -5.44 -3.94
N TRP A 29 -11.75 -4.55 -3.66
CA TRP A 29 -10.65 -4.31 -4.59
C TRP A 29 -9.80 -5.56 -4.79
N LEU A 30 -9.48 -6.28 -3.71
CA LEU A 30 -8.73 -7.54 -3.81
C LEU A 30 -9.42 -8.54 -4.74
N GLN A 31 -10.74 -8.65 -4.66
CA GLN A 31 -11.48 -9.54 -5.56
C GLN A 31 -11.41 -9.08 -7.01
N THR A 32 -11.43 -7.77 -7.24
CA THR A 32 -11.37 -7.20 -8.59
C THR A 32 -10.03 -7.48 -9.27
N VAL A 33 -8.93 -7.32 -8.54
CA VAL A 33 -7.59 -7.47 -9.13
C VAL A 33 -7.02 -8.89 -9.00
N GLY A 34 -7.63 -9.72 -8.16
CA GLY A 34 -7.37 -11.16 -8.10
C GLY A 34 -5.92 -11.52 -7.81
N SER A 35 -5.36 -12.40 -8.64
CA SER A 35 -4.01 -12.94 -8.44
C SER A 35 -2.89 -11.92 -8.64
N ALA A 36 -3.19 -10.72 -9.11
CA ALA A 36 -2.18 -9.66 -9.20
C ALA A 36 -1.63 -9.28 -7.82
N VAL A 37 -2.44 -9.43 -6.76
CA VAL A 37 -1.96 -9.20 -5.39
C VAL A 37 -1.35 -10.50 -4.87
N THR A 38 -0.03 -10.48 -4.65
CA THR A 38 0.68 -11.65 -4.11
C THR A 38 0.72 -11.64 -2.60
N ASP A 39 0.64 -10.45 -1.98
CA ASP A 39 0.55 -10.28 -0.54
C ASP A 39 -0.31 -9.04 -0.26
N PRO A 40 -1.49 -9.21 0.36
CA PRO A 40 -2.33 -8.06 0.71
C PRO A 40 -1.65 -7.08 1.68
N GLY A 41 -0.62 -7.56 2.41
CA GLY A 41 0.11 -6.72 3.33
C GLY A 41 -0.62 -6.45 4.63
N SER A 42 -0.27 -5.34 5.25
CA SER A 42 -0.79 -4.98 6.56
C SER A 42 -0.72 -3.48 6.77
N PRO A 43 -1.63 -2.91 7.57
CA PRO A 43 -1.37 -1.61 8.18
C PRO A 43 -0.15 -1.71 9.07
N VAL A 44 0.63 -0.64 9.16
CA VAL A 44 1.84 -0.58 9.98
C VAL A 44 1.85 0.67 10.83
N ASN A 45 2.52 0.60 11.98
CA ASN A 45 2.80 1.73 12.85
C ASN A 45 4.31 1.88 12.98
N TYR A 46 4.78 3.10 12.84
CA TYR A 46 6.19 3.41 13.08
C TYR A 46 6.53 3.20 14.55
N LEU A 47 7.62 2.52 14.84
CA LEU A 47 8.08 2.32 16.22
C LEU A 47 9.43 2.98 16.50
N GLY A 48 10.34 2.96 15.53
CA GLY A 48 11.68 3.49 15.73
C GLY A 48 12.63 3.01 14.65
N GLU A 49 13.88 3.39 14.78
CA GLU A 49 14.93 2.98 13.83
C GLU A 49 16.18 2.51 14.57
N VAL A 50 17.03 1.82 13.83
CA VAL A 50 18.35 1.39 14.30
C VAL A 50 19.37 1.93 13.31
N SER A 51 20.37 2.63 13.83
CA SER A 51 21.46 3.16 13.00
C SER A 51 22.73 3.24 13.80
N THR A 52 23.88 3.37 13.13
CA THR A 52 25.19 3.54 13.80
C THR A 52 25.61 5.00 13.91
N GLY A 53 24.81 5.91 13.40
CA GLY A 53 25.05 7.34 13.45
C GLY A 53 23.72 8.06 13.35
N ASP A 54 23.70 9.24 12.74
CA ASP A 54 22.45 9.95 12.52
C ASP A 54 21.54 9.13 11.62
N PRO A 55 20.29 8.88 12.04
CA PRO A 55 19.38 8.08 11.22
C PRO A 55 18.98 8.81 9.95
N ALA A 56 18.68 8.05 8.90
CA ALA A 56 18.10 8.60 7.68
C ALA A 56 16.70 9.18 7.98
N PRO A 57 16.21 10.13 7.17
CA PRO A 57 14.87 10.63 7.35
C PRO A 57 13.85 9.50 7.30
N ARG A 58 12.87 9.57 8.19
CA ARG A 58 11.83 8.57 8.30
C ARG A 58 10.94 8.57 7.05
N ALA A 59 10.69 7.37 6.50
CA ALA A 59 9.66 7.20 5.48
C ALA A 59 8.29 7.17 6.16
N ASP A 60 7.36 7.99 5.70
CA ASP A 60 6.04 8.12 6.32
C ASP A 60 5.00 7.35 5.51
N PHE A 61 4.68 6.14 5.96
CA PHE A 61 3.64 5.33 5.31
C PHE A 61 2.86 4.55 6.38
N SER A 62 1.61 4.24 6.07
CA SER A 62 0.69 3.63 7.03
C SER A 62 0.36 2.17 6.73
N GLY A 63 0.91 1.62 5.66
CA GLY A 63 0.69 0.22 5.29
C GLY A 63 1.39 -0.15 4.01
N TYR A 64 1.29 -1.42 3.63
CA TYR A 64 1.90 -1.91 2.40
C TYR A 64 1.07 -3.04 1.78
N THR A 65 1.28 -3.24 0.48
CA THR A 65 0.74 -4.37 -0.30
C THR A 65 1.80 -4.74 -1.33
N ILE A 66 1.90 -6.01 -1.68
CA ILE A 66 2.80 -6.46 -2.74
C ILE A 66 1.97 -6.98 -3.91
N ILE A 67 2.26 -6.48 -5.11
CA ILE A 67 1.58 -6.90 -6.33
C ILE A 67 2.60 -7.39 -7.35
N GLU A 68 2.12 -8.14 -8.34
CA GLU A 68 2.89 -8.52 -9.52
C GLU A 68 2.26 -7.90 -10.75
N ALA A 69 3.08 -7.40 -11.66
CA ALA A 69 2.61 -6.81 -12.91
C ALA A 69 3.70 -6.92 -13.97
N ALA A 70 3.30 -6.84 -15.23
CA ALA A 70 4.23 -6.93 -16.35
C ALA A 70 5.12 -5.69 -16.49
N SER A 71 4.66 -4.55 -15.98
CA SER A 71 5.36 -3.27 -16.10
C SER A 71 4.84 -2.30 -15.04
N GLU A 72 5.52 -1.17 -14.88
CA GLU A 72 5.02 -0.10 -14.02
C GLU A 72 3.65 0.40 -14.49
N GLU A 73 3.44 0.50 -15.79
CA GLU A 73 2.14 0.93 -16.32
C GLU A 73 1.03 -0.03 -15.95
N ALA A 74 1.28 -1.34 -16.03
CA ALA A 74 0.32 -2.36 -15.61
C ALA A 74 0.06 -2.28 -14.11
N ALA A 75 1.11 -2.01 -13.31
CA ALA A 75 0.95 -1.83 -11.88
C ALA A 75 0.06 -0.62 -11.56
N ARG A 76 0.25 0.50 -12.27
CA ARG A 76 -0.59 1.68 -12.11
C ARG A 76 -2.05 1.39 -12.42
N GLU A 77 -2.30 0.60 -13.44
CA GLU A 77 -3.65 0.20 -13.83
C GLU A 77 -4.33 -0.64 -12.75
N ILE A 78 -3.60 -1.61 -12.19
CA ILE A 78 -4.08 -2.43 -11.08
C ILE A 78 -4.46 -1.55 -9.89
N LEU A 79 -3.65 -0.55 -9.57
CA LEU A 79 -3.84 0.31 -8.41
C LEU A 79 -4.87 1.43 -8.63
N SER A 80 -5.25 1.69 -9.87
CA SER A 80 -6.14 2.83 -10.20
C SER A 80 -7.51 2.73 -9.51
N GLY A 81 -7.98 1.54 -9.22
CA GLY A 81 -9.24 1.31 -8.52
C GLY A 81 -9.11 1.13 -7.01
N HIS A 82 -7.92 1.34 -6.46
CA HIS A 82 -7.70 1.12 -5.03
C HIS A 82 -8.46 2.15 -4.19
N PRO A 83 -9.18 1.70 -3.13
CA PRO A 83 -10.01 2.61 -2.32
C PRO A 83 -9.21 3.68 -1.58
N PHE A 84 -7.92 3.45 -1.31
CA PHE A 84 -7.08 4.42 -0.62
C PHE A 84 -6.93 5.71 -1.44
N ILE A 85 -6.78 5.59 -2.76
CA ILE A 85 -6.71 6.75 -3.65
C ILE A 85 -8.04 7.51 -3.64
N ALA A 86 -9.16 6.78 -3.64
CA ALA A 86 -10.49 7.40 -3.62
C ALA A 86 -10.71 8.27 -2.38
N ARG A 87 -10.02 7.95 -1.28
CA ARG A 87 -10.09 8.74 -0.04
C ARG A 87 -9.08 9.88 0.02
N GLY A 88 -8.27 10.07 -1.02
CA GLY A 88 -7.29 11.15 -1.09
C GLY A 88 -5.88 10.74 -0.70
N GLY A 89 -5.63 9.46 -0.47
CA GLY A 89 -4.29 8.95 -0.16
C GLY A 89 -3.43 8.78 -1.41
N THR A 90 -2.17 8.50 -1.18
CA THR A 90 -1.18 8.25 -2.25
C THR A 90 -0.64 6.83 -2.11
N LEU A 91 -0.58 6.13 -3.23
CA LEU A 91 0.10 4.83 -3.32
C LEU A 91 1.44 5.05 -4.01
N GLN A 92 2.53 4.73 -3.32
CA GLN A 92 3.87 4.80 -3.91
C GLN A 92 4.27 3.44 -4.41
N ILE A 93 4.85 3.39 -5.61
CA ILE A 93 5.20 2.15 -6.29
C ILE A 93 6.71 1.98 -6.23
N ASN A 94 7.16 0.86 -5.66
CA ASN A 94 8.58 0.52 -5.58
C ASN A 94 8.77 -0.85 -6.22
N GLU A 95 9.70 -0.94 -7.14
CA GLU A 95 10.01 -2.23 -7.78
C GLU A 95 10.90 -3.05 -6.86
N CYS A 96 10.55 -4.33 -6.66
CA CYS A 96 11.39 -5.26 -5.92
C CYS A 96 12.46 -5.81 -6.87
N LEU A 97 13.70 -5.68 -6.48
CA LEU A 97 14.84 -6.09 -7.32
C LEU A 97 15.21 -7.56 -7.12
#